data_bbeafad6436619c520f06f76d851e5f3
#
_entry.id   bbeafad6436619c520f06f76d851e5f3
#
_cell.length_a   1.000
_cell.length_b   1.000
_cell.length_c   1.000
_cell.angle_alpha   90.00
_cell.angle_beta   90.00
_cell.angle_gamma   90.00
#
_symmetry.space_group_name_H-M   'P 1'
#
loop_
_entity.id
_entity.type
_entity.pdbx_description
1 polymer ?
#
loop_
_entity_poly.entity_id
_entity_poly.type
_entity_poly.pdbx_seq_one_letter_code
_entity_poly.pdbx_strand_id
1 'polypeptide(L)'
;MPCDILTVNDTKYTVLRLLGKGKGGYSYLVTDGRAQYVLKQIHHEPCDYYTLGDKLQSELRDYKTLRTLGIPMPELGYASSPKERILKEYIPGPTVAELLKAGQPDPGWVAQVQAMCTRLYPAGLNIDYYPTNFVPRDGTLYYIDYECSAYMEPWDFEHWGLPVWTAQAAERTEDA
;
A
#
# COMPACT_ATOMS: atom_id res chain seq x y z
N MET A 1 5.59 -28.04 -4.22
CA MET A 1 4.59 -27.15 -4.85
C MET A 1 5.22 -26.53 -6.08
N PRO A 2 4.62 -26.62 -7.25
CA PRO A 2 5.13 -25.85 -8.37
C PRO A 2 5.05 -24.37 -8.00
N CYS A 3 6.19 -23.68 -8.14
CA CYS A 3 6.20 -22.24 -7.98
C CYS A 3 5.38 -21.62 -9.13
N ASP A 4 4.34 -20.89 -8.78
CA ASP A 4 3.57 -20.17 -9.79
C ASP A 4 4.46 -19.14 -10.47
N ILE A 5 4.40 -19.09 -11.79
CA ILE A 5 5.15 -18.14 -12.62
C ILE A 5 4.13 -17.18 -13.24
N LEU A 6 4.36 -15.89 -13.01
CA LEU A 6 3.60 -14.82 -13.63
C LEU A 6 4.49 -14.03 -14.58
N THR A 7 3.95 -13.70 -15.76
CA THR A 7 4.69 -12.94 -16.77
C THR A 7 4.20 -11.50 -16.80
N VAL A 8 5.16 -10.57 -16.79
CA VAL A 8 4.92 -9.13 -16.99
C VAL A 8 5.93 -8.64 -18.01
N ASN A 9 5.46 -8.03 -19.10
CA ASN A 9 6.33 -7.51 -20.18
C ASN A 9 7.40 -8.53 -20.64
N ASP A 10 6.94 -9.74 -20.99
CA ASP A 10 7.77 -10.86 -21.43
C ASP A 10 8.82 -11.37 -20.41
N THR A 11 8.88 -10.79 -19.23
CA THR A 11 9.72 -11.26 -18.12
C THR A 11 8.91 -12.19 -17.22
N LYS A 12 9.52 -13.31 -16.87
CA LYS A 12 8.94 -14.30 -15.96
C LYS A 12 9.33 -13.98 -14.53
N TYR A 13 8.34 -13.96 -13.65
CA TYR A 13 8.51 -13.75 -12.22
C TYR A 13 8.02 -14.98 -11.46
N THR A 14 8.86 -15.49 -10.57
CA THR A 14 8.49 -16.58 -9.67
C THR A 14 7.78 -16.01 -8.45
N VAL A 15 6.60 -16.54 -8.14
CA VAL A 15 5.84 -16.15 -6.93
C VAL A 15 6.50 -16.79 -5.73
N LEU A 16 6.92 -15.96 -4.77
CA LEU A 16 7.51 -16.41 -3.52
C LEU A 16 6.46 -16.60 -2.44
N ARG A 17 5.53 -15.65 -2.32
CA ARG A 17 4.40 -15.74 -1.37
C ARG A 17 3.33 -14.70 -1.67
N LEU A 18 2.13 -14.95 -1.16
CA LEU A 18 1.05 -13.95 -1.12
C LEU A 18 1.33 -12.96 0.01
N LEU A 19 1.34 -11.66 -0.31
CA LEU A 19 1.47 -10.59 0.68
C LEU A 19 0.12 -10.15 1.23
N GLY A 20 -0.91 -10.15 0.39
CA GLY A 20 -2.24 -9.75 0.81
C GLY A 20 -3.26 -9.80 -0.31
N LYS A 21 -4.53 -9.76 0.11
CA LYS A 21 -5.69 -9.63 -0.77
C LYS A 21 -6.43 -8.35 -0.40
N GLY A 22 -6.51 -7.42 -1.34
CA GLY A 22 -7.29 -6.20 -1.20
C GLY A 22 -8.55 -6.21 -2.06
N LYS A 23 -9.31 -5.11 -2.02
CA LYS A 23 -10.52 -4.91 -2.83
C LYS A 23 -10.22 -4.92 -4.33
N GLY A 24 -9.04 -4.46 -4.73
CA GLY A 24 -8.64 -4.32 -6.12
C GLY A 24 -7.81 -5.47 -6.66
N GLY A 25 -7.20 -6.29 -5.82
CA GLY A 25 -6.31 -7.34 -6.32
C GLY A 25 -5.59 -8.15 -5.26
N TYR A 26 -4.82 -9.10 -5.74
CA TYR A 26 -3.91 -9.90 -4.96
C TYR A 26 -2.48 -9.35 -5.13
N SER A 27 -1.77 -9.14 -4.02
CA SER A 27 -0.38 -8.71 -4.03
C SER A 27 0.54 -9.87 -3.68
N TYR A 28 1.49 -10.17 -4.56
CA TYR A 28 2.46 -11.24 -4.40
C TYR A 28 3.87 -10.67 -4.30
N LEU A 29 4.67 -11.26 -3.42
CA LEU A 29 6.12 -11.09 -3.48
C LEU A 29 6.65 -12.01 -4.58
N VAL A 30 7.37 -11.44 -5.53
CA VAL A 30 7.89 -12.15 -6.70
C VAL A 30 9.36 -11.85 -6.91
N THR A 31 10.03 -12.70 -7.68
CA THR A 31 11.43 -12.48 -8.08
C THR A 31 11.64 -12.81 -9.54
N ASP A 32 12.54 -12.07 -10.18
CA ASP A 32 13.07 -12.38 -11.51
C ASP A 32 14.39 -13.19 -11.45
N GLY A 33 14.79 -13.60 -10.23
CA GLY A 33 16.06 -14.26 -9.96
C GLY A 33 17.20 -13.31 -9.58
N ARG A 34 17.01 -12.00 -9.71
CA ARG A 34 17.99 -10.95 -9.36
C ARG A 34 17.51 -10.09 -8.20
N ALA A 35 16.26 -9.69 -8.23
CA ALA A 35 15.66 -8.81 -7.24
C ALA A 35 14.23 -9.26 -6.90
N GLN A 36 13.69 -8.69 -5.85
CA GLN A 36 12.31 -8.92 -5.40
C GLN A 36 11.45 -7.72 -5.73
N TYR A 37 10.20 -8.00 -6.09
CA TYR A 37 9.20 -7.01 -6.46
C TYR A 37 7.85 -7.39 -5.87
N VAL A 38 6.92 -6.45 -5.83
CA VAL A 38 5.50 -6.72 -5.59
C VAL A 38 4.79 -6.76 -6.93
N LEU A 39 4.11 -7.87 -7.22
CA LEU A 39 3.23 -8.00 -8.37
C LEU A 39 1.80 -8.01 -7.87
N LYS A 40 1.01 -7.00 -8.28
CA LYS A 40 -0.41 -6.93 -8.00
C LYS A 40 -1.19 -7.46 -9.19
N GLN A 41 -1.96 -8.52 -8.97
CA GLN A 41 -2.93 -9.04 -9.94
C GLN A 41 -4.29 -8.46 -9.60
N ILE A 42 -4.83 -7.65 -10.49
CA ILE A 42 -6.18 -7.12 -10.34
C ILE A 42 -7.19 -8.25 -10.50
N HIS A 43 -8.22 -8.25 -9.67
CA HIS A 43 -9.34 -9.19 -9.75
C HIS A 43 -10.65 -8.45 -9.95
N HIS A 44 -11.64 -9.16 -10.49
CA HIS A 44 -13.00 -8.67 -10.72
C HIS A 44 -14.02 -9.40 -9.84
N GLU A 45 -13.57 -9.91 -8.68
CA GLU A 45 -14.48 -10.55 -7.72
C GLU A 45 -15.52 -9.53 -7.23
N PRO A 46 -16.80 -9.93 -7.05
CA PRO A 46 -17.83 -9.03 -6.57
C PRO A 46 -17.45 -8.42 -5.22
N CYS A 47 -17.59 -7.11 -5.11
CA CYS A 47 -17.41 -6.37 -3.88
C CYS A 47 -18.51 -5.32 -3.78
N ASP A 48 -19.20 -5.28 -2.65
CA ASP A 48 -20.35 -4.39 -2.42
C ASP A 48 -20.02 -2.89 -2.51
N TYR A 49 -18.76 -2.54 -2.53
CA TYR A 49 -18.28 -1.16 -2.48
C TYR A 49 -17.59 -0.68 -3.76
N TYR A 50 -17.53 -1.51 -4.80
CA TYR A 50 -16.80 -1.17 -6.02
C TYR A 50 -17.73 -1.19 -7.23
N THR A 51 -17.99 -0.03 -7.80
CA THR A 51 -18.58 0.07 -9.13
C THR A 51 -17.53 -0.31 -10.18
N LEU A 52 -17.99 -1.09 -11.15
CA LEU A 52 -17.24 -1.56 -12.30
C LEU A 52 -16.55 -0.38 -13.03
N GLY A 53 -15.27 -0.17 -12.75
CA GLY A 53 -14.40 0.76 -13.46
C GLY A 53 -13.10 0.06 -13.83
N ASP A 54 -12.29 0.71 -14.64
CA ASP A 54 -10.94 0.24 -14.93
C ASP A 54 -10.05 0.47 -13.70
N LYS A 55 -9.98 -0.55 -12.84
CA LYS A 55 -9.20 -0.54 -11.59
C LYS A 55 -7.72 -0.26 -11.85
N LEU A 56 -7.18 -0.81 -12.94
CA LEU A 56 -5.78 -0.61 -13.31
C LEU A 56 -5.49 0.86 -13.61
N GLN A 57 -6.29 1.47 -14.47
CA GLN A 57 -6.12 2.88 -14.84
C GLN A 57 -6.35 3.81 -13.65
N SER A 58 -7.32 3.48 -12.80
CA SER A 58 -7.56 4.22 -11.55
C SER A 58 -6.33 4.21 -10.64
N GLU A 59 -5.75 3.05 -10.41
CA GLU A 59 -4.56 2.89 -9.56
C GLU A 59 -3.33 3.59 -10.15
N LEU A 60 -3.13 3.51 -11.46
CA LEU A 60 -2.05 4.22 -12.14
C LEU A 60 -2.20 5.74 -12.09
N ARG A 61 -3.42 6.24 -12.22
CA ARG A 61 -3.72 7.67 -12.09
C ARG A 61 -3.44 8.16 -10.66
N ASP A 62 -3.89 7.41 -9.66
CA ASP A 62 -3.67 7.73 -8.26
C ASP A 62 -2.18 7.71 -7.92
N TYR A 63 -1.44 6.73 -8.40
CA TYR A 63 0.02 6.69 -8.27
C TYR A 63 0.68 7.96 -8.81
N LYS A 64 0.31 8.38 -10.02
CA LYS A 64 0.85 9.58 -10.64
C LYS A 64 0.54 10.83 -9.81
N THR A 65 -0.68 10.94 -9.32
CA THR A 65 -1.12 12.05 -8.47
C THR A 65 -0.32 12.11 -7.18
N LEU A 66 -0.21 11.00 -6.45
CA LEU A 66 0.52 10.92 -5.19
C LEU A 66 2.02 11.13 -5.39
N ARG A 67 2.57 10.61 -6.48
CA ARG A 67 3.98 10.82 -6.84
C ARG A 67 4.28 12.29 -7.08
N THR A 68 3.40 13.00 -7.78
CA THR A 68 3.52 14.44 -8.03
C THR A 68 3.48 15.25 -6.73
N LEU A 69 2.72 14.80 -5.74
CA LEU A 69 2.67 15.41 -4.41
C LEU A 69 3.88 15.07 -3.54
N GLY A 70 4.77 14.20 -4.00
CA GLY A 70 5.97 13.81 -3.27
C GLY A 70 5.71 12.85 -2.11
N ILE A 71 4.64 12.06 -2.17
CA ILE A 71 4.37 11.02 -1.18
C ILE A 71 5.40 9.89 -1.37
N PRO A 72 6.13 9.48 -0.32
CA PRO A 72 7.05 8.35 -0.41
C PRO A 72 6.28 7.05 -0.67
N MET A 73 6.57 6.41 -1.80
CA MET A 73 5.88 5.18 -2.25
C MET A 73 6.86 4.25 -2.96
N PRO A 74 6.55 2.94 -3.06
CA PRO A 74 7.25 2.05 -3.96
C PRO A 74 7.18 2.59 -5.39
N GLU A 75 8.29 2.53 -6.11
CA GLU A 75 8.31 2.94 -7.51
C GLU A 75 7.56 1.95 -8.39
N LEU A 76 6.79 2.49 -9.34
CA LEU A 76 6.14 1.70 -10.37
C LEU A 76 7.22 1.17 -11.33
N GLY A 77 7.31 -0.16 -11.46
CA GLY A 77 8.20 -0.79 -12.41
C GLY A 77 7.54 -0.95 -13.78
N TYR A 78 6.39 -1.60 -13.82
CA TYR A 78 5.64 -1.87 -15.05
C TYR A 78 4.17 -2.12 -14.79
N ALA A 79 3.32 -1.81 -15.76
CA ALA A 79 1.91 -2.15 -15.74
C ALA A 79 1.51 -2.80 -17.08
N SER A 80 0.72 -3.86 -17.00
CA SER A 80 0.18 -4.56 -18.16
C SER A 80 -1.34 -4.46 -18.17
N SER A 81 -1.89 -3.67 -19.09
CA SER A 81 -3.34 -3.57 -19.26
C SER A 81 -4.00 -4.89 -19.70
N PRO A 82 -3.46 -5.64 -20.68
CA PRO A 82 -4.08 -6.89 -21.10
C PRO A 82 -4.16 -7.96 -20.00
N LYS A 83 -3.18 -7.98 -19.11
CA LYS A 83 -3.12 -8.94 -18.00
C LYS A 83 -3.60 -8.36 -16.67
N GLU A 84 -3.89 -7.06 -16.63
CA GLU A 84 -4.32 -6.32 -15.44
C GLU A 84 -3.36 -6.54 -14.26
N ARG A 85 -2.05 -6.35 -14.52
CA ARG A 85 -0.97 -6.54 -13.55
C ARG A 85 -0.16 -5.27 -13.38
N ILE A 86 0.25 -5.04 -12.13
CA ILE A 86 1.18 -3.96 -11.76
C ILE A 86 2.38 -4.60 -11.10
N LEU A 87 3.57 -4.27 -11.59
CA LEU A 87 4.84 -4.61 -10.96
C LEU A 87 5.41 -3.36 -10.31
N LYS A 88 5.71 -3.43 -9.03
CA LYS A 88 6.25 -2.31 -8.27
C LYS A 88 7.41 -2.73 -7.37
N GLU A 89 8.20 -1.75 -6.95
CA GLU A 89 9.26 -1.93 -5.97
C GLU A 89 8.74 -2.64 -4.72
N TYR A 90 9.53 -3.55 -4.16
CA TYR A 90 9.28 -4.14 -2.86
C TYR A 90 10.01 -3.33 -1.78
N ILE A 91 9.25 -2.82 -0.83
CA ILE A 91 9.81 -2.19 0.37
C ILE A 91 9.91 -3.28 1.44
N PRO A 92 11.10 -3.81 1.73
CA PRO A 92 11.25 -4.89 2.70
C PRO A 92 11.05 -4.40 4.13
N GLY A 93 10.57 -5.29 4.97
CA GLY A 93 10.35 -5.04 6.38
C GLY A 93 8.89 -5.14 6.81
N PRO A 94 8.65 -5.14 8.12
CA PRO A 94 7.29 -5.22 8.65
C PRO A 94 6.52 -3.92 8.41
N THR A 95 5.20 -4.05 8.33
CA THR A 95 4.29 -2.89 8.29
C THR A 95 4.22 -2.21 9.65
N VAL A 96 3.75 -0.97 9.66
CA VAL A 96 3.45 -0.26 10.93
C VAL A 96 2.49 -1.08 11.80
N ALA A 97 1.47 -1.71 11.20
CA ALA A 97 0.54 -2.57 11.95
C ALA A 97 1.27 -3.70 12.69
N GLU A 98 2.17 -4.39 12.02
CA GLU A 98 2.97 -5.46 12.62
C GLU A 98 3.89 -4.95 13.73
N LEU A 99 4.51 -3.79 13.53
CA LEU A 99 5.38 -3.15 14.52
C LEU A 99 4.60 -2.66 15.75
N LEU A 100 3.42 -2.09 15.57
CA LEU A 100 2.55 -1.70 16.68
C LEU A 100 2.11 -2.92 17.51
N LYS A 101 1.71 -4.02 16.85
CA LYS A 101 1.39 -5.28 17.52
C LYS A 101 2.60 -5.89 18.23
N ALA A 102 3.79 -5.70 17.69
CA ALA A 102 5.04 -6.13 18.32
C ALA A 102 5.49 -5.20 19.48
N GLY A 103 4.78 -4.10 19.74
CA GLY A 103 5.13 -3.12 20.76
C GLY A 103 6.38 -2.32 20.44
N GLN A 104 6.59 -2.05 19.17
CA GLN A 104 7.72 -1.28 18.66
C GLN A 104 7.23 -0.01 17.93
N PRO A 105 6.49 0.89 18.63
CA PRO A 105 6.05 2.14 18.02
C PRO A 105 7.24 3.10 17.83
N ASP A 106 7.12 3.95 16.83
CA ASP A 106 8.04 5.07 16.60
C ASP A 106 7.22 6.35 16.43
N PRO A 107 7.42 7.37 17.31
CA PRO A 107 6.68 8.63 17.20
C PRO A 107 6.98 9.39 15.91
N GLY A 108 8.11 9.13 15.27
CA GLY A 108 8.47 9.74 14.00
C GLY A 108 7.54 9.36 12.85
N TRP A 109 6.84 8.24 12.93
CA TRP A 109 5.90 7.83 11.88
C TRP A 109 4.69 8.76 11.79
N VAL A 110 4.12 9.14 12.93
CA VAL A 110 2.99 10.08 12.98
C VAL A 110 3.38 11.41 12.35
N ALA A 111 4.57 11.93 12.68
CA ALA A 111 5.08 13.16 12.09
C ALA A 111 5.23 13.05 10.57
N GLN A 112 5.67 11.91 10.06
CA GLN A 112 5.80 11.69 8.61
C GLN A 112 4.44 11.60 7.91
N VAL A 113 3.45 10.96 8.51
CA VAL A 113 2.08 10.96 7.96
C VAL A 113 1.48 12.36 7.97
N GLN A 114 1.68 13.11 9.05
CA GLN A 114 1.25 14.52 9.11
C GLN A 114 1.91 15.36 8.01
N ALA A 115 3.19 15.13 7.72
CA ALA A 115 3.88 15.77 6.61
C ALA A 115 3.27 15.39 5.24
N MET A 116 2.84 14.15 5.07
CA MET A 116 2.07 13.74 3.88
C MET A 116 0.75 14.51 3.80
N CYS A 117 0.03 14.64 4.92
CA CYS A 117 -1.26 15.34 4.99
C CYS A 117 -1.13 16.82 4.62
N THR A 118 -0.01 17.49 4.93
CA THR A 118 0.22 18.89 4.51
C THR A 118 0.26 19.05 3.00
N ARG A 119 0.49 17.99 2.25
CA ARG A 119 0.48 17.96 0.78
C ARG A 119 -0.84 17.43 0.23
N LEU A 120 -1.46 16.47 0.92
CA LEU A 120 -2.71 15.84 0.50
C LEU A 120 -3.92 16.74 0.68
N TYR A 121 -4.08 17.35 1.84
CA TYR A 121 -5.28 18.12 2.17
C TYR A 121 -5.48 19.35 1.25
N PRO A 122 -4.46 20.17 0.97
CA PRO A 122 -4.63 21.25 0.01
C PRO A 122 -4.97 20.79 -1.41
N ALA A 123 -4.60 19.54 -1.76
CA ALA A 123 -4.96 18.93 -3.03
C ALA A 123 -6.36 18.30 -3.01
N GLY A 124 -7.07 18.37 -1.88
CA GLY A 124 -8.39 17.78 -1.73
C GLY A 124 -8.39 16.25 -1.66
N LEU A 125 -7.34 15.65 -1.09
CA LEU A 125 -7.15 14.19 -1.08
C LEU A 125 -6.97 13.62 0.31
N ASN A 126 -7.42 12.38 0.46
CA ASN A 126 -7.03 11.44 1.51
C ASN A 126 -6.35 10.22 0.90
N ILE A 127 -5.52 9.55 1.68
CA ILE A 127 -5.05 8.18 1.41
C ILE A 127 -5.68 7.24 2.44
N ASP A 128 -5.48 5.93 2.28
CA ASP A 128 -5.92 4.97 3.28
C ASP A 128 -4.89 4.89 4.41
N TYR A 129 -5.21 5.54 5.53
CA TYR A 129 -4.33 5.65 6.69
C TYR A 129 -4.25 4.40 7.56
N TYR A 130 -4.80 3.28 7.12
CA TYR A 130 -4.71 2.04 7.88
C TYR A 130 -3.25 1.59 8.00
N PRO A 131 -2.78 1.18 9.19
CA PRO A 131 -1.35 0.99 9.43
C PRO A 131 -0.71 -0.17 8.66
N THR A 132 -1.49 -1.08 8.06
CA THR A 132 -0.96 -2.09 7.13
C THR A 132 -0.45 -1.49 5.81
N ASN A 133 -0.81 -0.26 5.50
CA ASN A 133 -0.44 0.43 4.27
C ASN A 133 0.87 1.20 4.36
N PHE A 134 1.58 1.09 5.48
CA PHE A 134 2.83 1.81 5.71
C PHE A 134 3.95 0.88 6.13
N VAL A 135 5.13 1.06 5.52
CA VAL A 135 6.35 0.33 5.87
C VAL A 135 7.48 1.33 6.12
N PRO A 136 8.10 1.34 7.31
CA PRO A 136 9.29 2.14 7.56
C PRO A 136 10.53 1.43 7.02
N ARG A 137 11.37 2.18 6.31
CA ARG A 137 12.68 1.71 5.82
C ARG A 137 13.69 2.85 5.87
N ASP A 138 14.81 2.64 6.54
CA ASP A 138 15.93 3.58 6.60
C ASP A 138 15.51 5.01 7.00
N GLY A 139 14.63 5.12 7.99
CA GLY A 139 14.14 6.39 8.52
C GLY A 139 13.03 7.05 7.71
N THR A 140 12.61 6.47 6.59
CA THR A 140 11.51 6.96 5.76
C THR A 140 10.31 6.04 5.87
N LEU A 141 9.14 6.62 6.07
CA LEU A 141 7.87 5.90 6.06
C LEU A 141 7.30 5.88 4.65
N TYR A 142 7.10 4.68 4.09
CA TYR A 142 6.54 4.50 2.75
C TYR A 142 5.08 4.12 2.82
N TYR A 143 4.26 4.80 2.02
CA TYR A 143 2.88 4.42 1.72
C TYR A 143 2.90 3.39 0.59
N ILE A 144 2.61 2.13 0.89
CA ILE A 144 2.80 1.02 -0.05
C ILE A 144 1.60 0.73 -0.94
N ASP A 145 0.50 1.43 -0.73
CA ASP A 145 -0.65 1.40 -1.62
C ASP A 145 -0.63 2.60 -2.58
N TYR A 146 -1.30 2.49 -3.71
CA TYR A 146 -1.39 3.56 -4.70
C TYR A 146 -2.74 4.27 -4.70
N GLU A 147 -3.63 3.97 -3.75
CA GLU A 147 -4.97 4.54 -3.71
C GLU A 147 -5.02 5.90 -3.02
N CYS A 148 -5.76 6.82 -3.61
CA CYS A 148 -6.19 8.05 -2.96
C CYS A 148 -7.66 8.32 -3.29
N SER A 149 -8.30 9.13 -2.47
CA SER A 149 -9.71 9.49 -2.61
C SER A 149 -9.92 10.98 -2.31
N ALA A 150 -11.09 11.49 -2.65
CA ALA A 150 -11.45 12.85 -2.29
C ALA A 150 -11.40 13.05 -0.76
N TYR A 151 -10.88 14.19 -0.33
CA TYR A 151 -10.82 14.53 1.09
C TYR A 151 -12.21 14.53 1.72
N MET A 152 -12.30 13.81 2.83
CA MET A 152 -13.45 13.84 3.73
C MET A 152 -12.94 13.85 5.16
N GLU A 153 -13.32 14.84 5.95
CA GLU A 153 -12.86 15.03 7.33
C GLU A 153 -13.01 13.77 8.21
N PRO A 154 -14.15 13.02 8.19
CA PRO A 154 -14.27 11.82 9.00
C PRO A 154 -13.26 10.72 8.71
N TRP A 155 -12.62 10.76 7.55
CA TRP A 155 -11.66 9.77 7.06
C TRP A 155 -10.24 10.32 6.96
N ASP A 156 -9.98 11.52 7.49
CA ASP A 156 -8.63 12.05 7.51
C ASP A 156 -7.76 11.38 8.59
N PHE A 157 -6.50 11.74 8.62
CA PHE A 157 -5.56 11.10 9.53
C PHE A 157 -5.89 11.40 11.00
N GLU A 158 -6.23 12.65 11.31
CA GLU A 158 -6.49 13.09 12.68
C GLU A 158 -7.78 12.47 13.26
N HIS A 159 -8.83 12.35 12.44
CA HIS A 159 -10.13 11.84 12.88
C HIS A 159 -10.25 10.32 12.82
N TRP A 160 -9.61 9.68 11.85
CA TRP A 160 -9.71 8.24 11.64
C TRP A 160 -8.38 7.50 11.80
N GLY A 161 -7.34 7.93 11.11
CA GLY A 161 -6.07 7.19 11.05
C GLY A 161 -5.36 7.12 12.38
N LEU A 162 -5.11 8.26 13.02
CA LEU A 162 -4.41 8.33 14.29
C LEU A 162 -5.12 7.57 15.42
N PRO A 163 -6.46 7.65 15.58
CA PRO A 163 -7.15 6.78 16.52
C PRO A 163 -6.97 5.29 16.26
N VAL A 164 -6.96 4.84 15.01
CA VAL A 164 -6.72 3.43 14.65
C VAL A 164 -5.30 3.01 15.04
N TRP A 165 -4.31 3.82 14.74
CA TRP A 165 -2.91 3.54 15.12
C TRP A 165 -2.75 3.46 16.64
N THR A 166 -3.37 4.37 17.37
CA THR A 166 -3.35 4.40 18.84
C THR A 166 -4.04 3.16 19.42
N ALA A 167 -5.19 2.76 18.89
CA ALA A 167 -5.91 1.58 19.34
C ALA A 167 -5.10 0.29 19.13
N GLN A 168 -4.45 0.13 17.98
CA GLN A 168 -3.59 -1.04 17.71
C GLN A 168 -2.36 -1.10 18.61
N ALA A 169 -1.79 0.02 18.99
CA ALA A 169 -0.71 0.07 19.95
C ALA A 169 -1.19 -0.30 21.37
N ALA A 170 -2.41 0.05 21.73
CA ALA A 170 -2.98 -0.22 23.06
C ALA A 170 -3.44 -1.66 23.27
N GLU A 171 -3.95 -2.33 22.23
CA GLU A 171 -4.43 -3.73 22.29
C GLU A 171 -3.42 -4.69 22.89
N ARG A 172 -2.15 -4.38 22.80
CA ARG A 172 -1.08 -5.22 23.35
C ARG A 172 -0.85 -5.07 24.85
N THR A 173 -1.23 -3.95 25.45
CA THR A 173 -1.03 -3.72 26.89
C THR A 173 -2.02 -4.50 27.74
N GLU A 174 -3.09 -5.03 27.14
CA GLU A 174 -4.09 -5.85 27.83
C GLU A 174 -3.77 -7.34 27.80
N ASP A 175 -2.94 -7.79 26.86
CA ASP A 175 -2.52 -9.20 26.67
C ASP A 175 -1.17 -9.53 27.35
N ALA A 176 -0.56 -8.58 28.04
CA ALA A 176 0.74 -8.75 28.69
C ALA A 176 0.64 -9.03 30.18
#